data_7f6a266693fc157b4c0949737d48c268
#
_entry.id   7f6a266693fc157b4c0949737d48c268
#
_cell.length_a   1.000
_cell.length_b   1.000
_cell.length_c   1.000
_cell.angle_alpha   90.00
_cell.angle_beta   90.00
_cell.angle_gamma   90.00
#
_symmetry.space_group_name_H-M   'P 1'
#
loop_
_entity.id
_entity.type
_entity.pdbx_description
1 polymer ?
#
loop_
_entity_poly.entity_id
_entity_poly.type
_entity_poly.pdbx_seq_one_letter_code
_entity_poly.pdbx_strand_id
1 'polypeptide(L)'
;MCSSDLYLNRQFKTLSFFVVIVFFLLFALPGGVDVRVGRSVFFLLGALFSAAVGYNGMWLAVRANVRVAEAARQKSAEGAVKIAFRTGGVVGMTTVGLGLLGGSLVVALYRDNAPAVLEGFGFGAAMLAMFMRVGGGIFTKAADVGADLVGKVEQGIPEDDPRNPATIADNVGDNVGDCAGMAADLFESYAVTLVAALVLGKSSFGEAGLIYPLIVPAIGILTAIIGIFITRMRSTDRSAMQAINRSFFASAVISAILVGFATYTYLPTSMDKLGNADAQVIATHANPRAIAIIAVLIGIVLAAAIQILTGFFTEVGKRPVNDVAASSKTGPATVILAGVSVGFESAVYSAILIAAGVYGAFLLGGGTIVLSLFAVALAGCGLLTTVGVIVAMDTFGPISDNAQGIAEMSGDVKGEGAKILTSLDAVGNTTKAITKGIAIATAVLRSEEHT
;
A
#
# COMPACT_ATOMS: atom_id res chain seq x y z
N MET A 1 10.20 2.32 -21.81
CA MET A 1 8.75 2.35 -22.12
C MET A 1 8.29 1.06 -22.77
N CYS A 2 8.69 0.73 -23.99
CA CYS A 2 8.21 -0.48 -24.69
C CYS A 2 8.44 -1.79 -23.90
N SER A 3 9.57 -1.95 -23.25
CA SER A 3 9.90 -3.21 -22.53
C SER A 3 8.98 -3.47 -21.34
N SER A 4 8.66 -2.43 -20.54
CA SER A 4 7.73 -2.54 -19.42
C SER A 4 6.30 -2.85 -19.89
N ASP A 5 5.84 -2.20 -20.97
CA ASP A 5 4.53 -2.48 -21.58
C ASP A 5 4.46 -3.92 -22.12
N LEU A 6 5.51 -4.40 -22.79
CA LEU A 6 5.57 -5.77 -23.32
C LEU A 6 5.52 -6.82 -22.20
N TYR A 7 6.24 -6.57 -21.09
CA TYR A 7 6.22 -7.46 -19.94
C TYR A 7 4.81 -7.61 -19.37
N LEU A 8 4.15 -6.50 -19.03
CA LEU A 8 2.80 -6.56 -18.46
C LEU A 8 1.77 -7.14 -19.44
N ASN A 9 1.82 -6.79 -20.71
CA ASN A 9 0.92 -7.36 -21.72
C ASN A 9 1.07 -8.88 -21.82
N ARG A 10 2.30 -9.41 -21.77
CA ARG A 10 2.55 -10.84 -21.77
C ARG A 10 2.03 -11.50 -20.50
N GLN A 11 2.27 -10.88 -19.34
CA GLN A 11 1.80 -11.35 -18.04
C GLN A 11 0.27 -11.42 -18.03
N PHE A 12 -0.41 -10.35 -18.41
CA PHE A 12 -1.88 -10.31 -18.46
C PHE A 12 -2.48 -11.35 -19.42
N LYS A 13 -1.85 -11.57 -20.57
CA LYS A 13 -2.27 -12.61 -21.51
C LYS A 13 -2.19 -14.00 -20.89
N THR A 14 -1.15 -14.29 -20.13
CA THR A 14 -0.99 -15.57 -19.42
C THR A 14 -2.03 -15.68 -18.29
N LEU A 15 -2.18 -14.63 -17.50
CA LEU A 15 -3.10 -14.60 -16.36
C LEU A 15 -4.56 -14.67 -16.79
N SER A 16 -4.93 -14.12 -17.95
CA SER A 16 -6.30 -14.20 -18.45
C SER A 16 -6.82 -15.62 -18.58
N PHE A 17 -5.95 -16.57 -18.91
CA PHE A 17 -6.31 -17.99 -18.96
C PHE A 17 -6.71 -18.53 -17.57
N PHE A 18 -5.94 -18.21 -16.54
CA PHE A 18 -6.24 -18.61 -15.16
C PHE A 18 -7.49 -17.89 -14.63
N VAL A 19 -7.66 -16.62 -14.95
CA VAL A 19 -8.86 -15.84 -14.58
C VAL A 19 -10.12 -16.50 -15.12
N VAL A 20 -10.12 -16.96 -16.37
CA VAL A 20 -11.26 -17.65 -16.97
C VAL A 20 -11.57 -18.98 -16.25
N ILE A 21 -10.55 -19.77 -15.93
CA ILE A 21 -10.73 -21.03 -15.20
C ILE A 21 -11.37 -20.76 -13.83
N VAL A 22 -10.82 -19.81 -13.07
CA VAL A 22 -11.31 -19.48 -11.72
C VAL A 22 -12.73 -18.90 -11.78
N PHE A 23 -13.06 -18.10 -12.79
CA PHE A 23 -14.41 -17.61 -13.00
C PHE A 23 -15.43 -18.76 -13.04
N PHE A 24 -15.18 -19.81 -13.82
CA PHE A 24 -16.07 -20.96 -13.91
C PHE A 24 -16.07 -21.82 -12.63
N LEU A 25 -14.93 -21.93 -11.93
CA LEU A 25 -14.87 -22.60 -10.63
C LEU A 25 -15.74 -21.88 -9.59
N LEU A 26 -15.65 -20.55 -9.50
CA LEU A 26 -16.50 -19.77 -8.60
C LEU A 26 -17.97 -19.84 -8.93
N PHE A 27 -18.31 -19.91 -10.22
CA PHE A 27 -19.68 -20.11 -10.67
C PHE A 27 -20.23 -21.49 -10.28
N ALA A 28 -19.37 -22.50 -10.17
CA ALA A 28 -19.74 -23.86 -9.74
C ALA A 28 -19.95 -24.00 -8.21
N LEU A 29 -19.50 -23.06 -7.42
CA LEU A 29 -19.67 -23.08 -5.95
C LEU A 29 -21.15 -22.98 -5.54
N PRO A 30 -21.54 -23.56 -4.38
CA PRO A 30 -22.91 -23.50 -3.87
C PRO A 30 -23.43 -22.06 -3.68
N GLY A 31 -24.73 -21.87 -3.85
CA GLY A 31 -25.43 -20.61 -3.66
C GLY A 31 -26.60 -20.41 -4.63
N GLY A 32 -27.43 -19.40 -4.39
CA GLY A 32 -28.44 -18.95 -5.33
C GLY A 32 -27.81 -18.49 -6.66
N VAL A 33 -28.58 -18.51 -7.74
CA VAL A 33 -28.05 -18.13 -9.07
C VAL A 33 -27.50 -16.72 -9.08
N ASP A 34 -28.15 -15.79 -8.39
CA ASP A 34 -27.76 -14.40 -8.21
C ASP A 34 -26.39 -14.27 -7.53
N VAL A 35 -26.16 -15.03 -6.45
CA VAL A 35 -24.88 -15.06 -5.71
C VAL A 35 -23.78 -15.69 -6.57
N ARG A 36 -24.05 -16.80 -7.26
CA ARG A 36 -23.07 -17.47 -8.12
C ARG A 36 -22.60 -16.57 -9.26
N VAL A 37 -23.56 -15.92 -9.94
CA VAL A 37 -23.28 -14.95 -11.01
C VAL A 37 -22.53 -13.74 -10.42
N GLY A 38 -23.03 -13.19 -9.32
CA GLY A 38 -22.43 -12.04 -8.66
C GLY A 38 -20.97 -12.29 -8.24
N ARG A 39 -20.72 -13.41 -7.54
CA ARG A 39 -19.37 -13.80 -7.11
C ARG A 39 -18.39 -13.90 -8.28
N SER A 40 -18.82 -14.55 -9.37
CA SER A 40 -17.97 -14.73 -10.55
C SER A 40 -17.74 -13.41 -11.31
N VAL A 41 -18.78 -12.59 -11.50
CA VAL A 41 -18.65 -11.30 -12.19
C VAL A 41 -17.80 -10.31 -11.38
N PHE A 42 -18.01 -10.24 -10.06
CA PHE A 42 -17.21 -9.35 -9.21
C PHE A 42 -15.79 -9.86 -9.00
N PHE A 43 -15.53 -11.16 -9.12
CA PHE A 43 -14.17 -11.70 -9.24
C PHE A 43 -13.46 -11.13 -10.47
N LEU A 44 -14.11 -11.12 -11.65
CA LEU A 44 -13.55 -10.49 -12.85
C LEU A 44 -13.33 -9.00 -12.65
N LEU A 45 -14.26 -8.31 -11.99
CA LEU A 45 -14.12 -6.87 -11.71
C LEU A 45 -12.94 -6.58 -10.78
N GLY A 46 -12.76 -7.37 -9.73
CA GLY A 46 -11.62 -7.27 -8.82
C GLY A 46 -10.29 -7.48 -9.55
N ALA A 47 -10.19 -8.50 -10.38
CA ALA A 47 -9.02 -8.76 -11.21
C ALA A 47 -8.76 -7.62 -12.21
N LEU A 48 -9.78 -7.11 -12.88
CA LEU A 48 -9.64 -5.98 -13.82
C LEU A 48 -9.20 -4.70 -13.11
N PHE A 49 -9.72 -4.42 -11.92
CA PHE A 49 -9.32 -3.24 -11.15
C PHE A 49 -7.87 -3.36 -10.69
N SER A 50 -7.45 -4.54 -10.22
CA SER A 50 -6.05 -4.80 -9.86
C SER A 50 -5.11 -4.60 -11.07
N ALA A 51 -5.49 -5.13 -12.24
CA ALA A 51 -4.76 -4.92 -13.48
C ALA A 51 -4.68 -3.44 -13.87
N ALA A 52 -5.79 -2.71 -13.75
CA ALA A 52 -5.86 -1.29 -14.08
C ALA A 52 -4.97 -0.45 -13.16
N VAL A 53 -4.96 -0.74 -11.86
CA VAL A 53 -4.09 -0.06 -10.88
C VAL A 53 -2.62 -0.28 -11.23
N GLY A 54 -2.20 -1.52 -11.43
CA GLY A 54 -0.81 -1.83 -11.75
C GLY A 54 -0.37 -1.27 -13.09
N TYR A 55 -1.20 -1.42 -14.14
CA TYR A 55 -0.89 -0.87 -15.47
C TYR A 55 -0.78 0.66 -15.45
N ASN A 56 -1.75 1.36 -14.83
CA ASN A 56 -1.72 2.81 -14.69
C ASN A 56 -0.52 3.29 -13.88
N GLY A 57 -0.19 2.57 -12.79
CA GLY A 57 0.99 2.87 -11.97
C GLY A 57 2.26 2.86 -12.79
N MET A 58 2.52 1.77 -13.50
CA MET A 58 3.66 1.65 -14.40
C MET A 58 3.64 2.70 -15.52
N TRP A 59 2.50 2.87 -16.20
CA TRP A 59 2.37 3.78 -17.32
C TRP A 59 2.68 5.24 -16.93
N LEU A 60 2.26 5.66 -15.75
CA LEU A 60 2.56 6.97 -15.19
C LEU A 60 4.02 7.09 -14.75
N ALA A 61 4.55 6.08 -14.05
CA ALA A 61 5.91 6.08 -13.54
C ALA A 61 6.95 6.21 -14.66
N VAL A 62 6.83 5.40 -15.71
CA VAL A 62 7.72 5.45 -16.89
C VAL A 62 7.78 6.85 -17.51
N ARG A 63 6.67 7.60 -17.44
CA ARG A 63 6.62 8.98 -17.95
C ARG A 63 7.13 10.01 -16.95
N ALA A 64 7.03 9.71 -15.67
CA ALA A 64 7.52 10.58 -14.60
C ALA A 64 9.05 10.52 -14.46
N ASN A 65 9.66 9.35 -14.64
CA ASN A 65 11.09 9.12 -14.47
C ASN A 65 11.93 10.20 -15.22
N VAL A 66 11.70 10.37 -16.51
CA VAL A 66 12.41 11.37 -17.33
C VAL A 66 12.11 12.80 -16.86
N ARG A 67 10.89 13.09 -16.43
CA ARG A 67 10.51 14.43 -15.97
C ARG A 67 11.16 14.77 -14.62
N VAL A 68 11.35 13.79 -13.76
CA VAL A 68 12.07 13.96 -12.48
C VAL A 68 13.56 14.18 -12.75
N ALA A 69 14.17 13.40 -13.64
CA ALA A 69 15.56 13.61 -14.09
C ALA A 69 15.75 15.01 -14.67
N GLU A 70 14.84 15.47 -15.53
CA GLU A 70 14.89 16.82 -16.10
C GLU A 70 14.72 17.92 -15.04
N ALA A 71 13.81 17.76 -14.09
CA ALA A 71 13.66 18.73 -12.99
C ALA A 71 14.95 18.83 -12.15
N ALA A 72 15.62 17.71 -11.91
CA ALA A 72 16.91 17.67 -11.22
C ALA A 72 18.02 18.33 -12.08
N ARG A 73 18.04 18.10 -13.40
CA ARG A 73 18.95 18.77 -14.33
C ARG A 73 18.81 20.29 -14.24
N GLN A 74 17.58 20.78 -14.08
CA GLN A 74 17.27 22.20 -13.85
C GLN A 74 17.53 22.65 -12.40
N LYS A 75 18.13 21.79 -11.54
CA LYS A 75 18.44 22.05 -10.11
C LYS A 75 17.21 22.34 -9.26
N SER A 76 16.04 21.82 -9.64
CA SER A 76 14.79 22.00 -8.93
C SER A 76 14.43 20.77 -8.10
N ALA A 77 14.93 20.69 -6.87
CA ALA A 77 14.58 19.63 -5.94
C ALA A 77 13.06 19.63 -5.63
N GLU A 78 12.47 20.81 -5.41
CA GLU A 78 11.02 20.93 -5.19
C GLU A 78 10.22 20.41 -6.41
N GLY A 79 10.66 20.75 -7.62
CA GLY A 79 10.04 20.29 -8.86
C GLY A 79 10.09 18.76 -9.00
N ALA A 80 11.25 18.18 -8.74
CA ALA A 80 11.45 16.73 -8.79
C ALA A 80 10.56 15.98 -7.79
N VAL A 81 10.56 16.41 -6.52
CA VAL A 81 9.66 15.85 -5.48
C VAL A 81 8.20 15.98 -5.86
N LYS A 82 7.80 17.15 -6.33
CA LYS A 82 6.40 17.42 -6.73
C LYS A 82 5.94 16.51 -7.87
N ILE A 83 6.78 16.29 -8.89
CA ILE A 83 6.46 15.42 -10.02
C ILE A 83 6.34 13.97 -9.55
N ALA A 84 7.35 13.45 -8.84
CA ALA A 84 7.37 12.07 -8.38
C ALA A 84 6.19 11.77 -7.43
N PHE A 85 5.98 12.60 -6.40
CA PHE A 85 4.94 12.37 -5.40
C PHE A 85 3.52 12.55 -5.95
N ARG A 86 3.28 13.51 -6.85
CA ARG A 86 1.96 13.67 -7.46
C ARG A 86 1.65 12.56 -8.46
N THR A 87 2.65 12.06 -9.17
CA THR A 87 2.48 10.86 -10.01
C THR A 87 2.03 9.67 -9.17
N GLY A 88 2.72 9.40 -8.07
CA GLY A 88 2.30 8.40 -7.11
C GLY A 88 0.92 8.70 -6.50
N GLY A 89 0.60 9.97 -6.30
CA GLY A 89 -0.71 10.41 -5.84
C GLY A 89 -1.86 10.01 -6.77
N VAL A 90 -1.66 10.09 -8.08
CA VAL A 90 -2.66 9.61 -9.07
C VAL A 90 -2.82 8.10 -8.97
N VAL A 91 -1.72 7.35 -8.82
CA VAL A 91 -1.77 5.90 -8.61
C VAL A 91 -2.53 5.58 -7.32
N GLY A 92 -2.23 6.30 -6.23
CA GLY A 92 -2.91 6.15 -4.95
C GLY A 92 -4.42 6.41 -5.05
N MET A 93 -4.82 7.47 -5.74
CA MET A 93 -6.24 7.77 -5.94
C MET A 93 -6.94 6.72 -6.80
N THR A 94 -6.26 6.17 -7.81
CA THR A 94 -6.79 5.05 -8.61
C THR A 94 -6.98 3.81 -7.73
N THR A 95 -6.00 3.49 -6.89
CA THR A 95 -6.03 2.34 -5.96
C THR A 95 -7.21 2.43 -5.00
N VAL A 96 -7.28 3.50 -4.21
CA VAL A 96 -8.34 3.64 -3.19
C VAL A 96 -9.72 3.89 -3.81
N GLY A 97 -9.78 4.61 -4.94
CA GLY A 97 -11.01 4.90 -5.65
C GLY A 97 -11.65 3.64 -6.24
N LEU A 98 -10.88 2.80 -6.93
CA LEU A 98 -11.39 1.55 -7.50
C LEU A 98 -11.75 0.52 -6.41
N GLY A 99 -10.97 0.45 -5.32
CA GLY A 99 -11.27 -0.43 -4.20
C GLY A 99 -12.60 -0.05 -3.52
N LEU A 100 -12.78 1.22 -3.21
CA LEU A 100 -14.03 1.71 -2.63
C LEU A 100 -15.22 1.57 -3.60
N LEU A 101 -15.02 1.87 -4.88
CA LEU A 101 -16.04 1.72 -5.91
C LEU A 101 -16.52 0.26 -6.01
N GLY A 102 -15.58 -0.70 -6.07
CA GLY A 102 -15.92 -2.12 -6.16
C GLY A 102 -16.71 -2.61 -4.97
N GLY A 103 -16.25 -2.34 -3.74
CA GLY A 103 -16.97 -2.68 -2.52
C GLY A 103 -18.35 -2.02 -2.44
N SER A 104 -18.45 -0.73 -2.78
CA SER A 104 -19.72 0.00 -2.78
C SER A 104 -20.72 -0.53 -3.81
N LEU A 105 -20.26 -0.91 -5.01
CA LEU A 105 -21.12 -1.50 -6.04
C LEU A 105 -21.71 -2.83 -5.58
N VAL A 106 -20.90 -3.70 -4.95
CA VAL A 106 -21.41 -4.97 -4.41
C VAL A 106 -22.48 -4.71 -3.36
N VAL A 107 -22.21 -3.84 -2.38
CA VAL A 107 -23.17 -3.53 -1.31
C VAL A 107 -24.46 -2.93 -1.87
N ALA A 108 -24.36 -2.02 -2.83
CA ALA A 108 -25.53 -1.37 -3.45
C ALA A 108 -26.42 -2.35 -4.23
N LEU A 109 -25.81 -3.31 -4.95
CA LEU A 109 -26.54 -4.23 -5.84
C LEU A 109 -27.04 -5.49 -5.12
N TYR A 110 -26.28 -6.02 -4.15
CA TYR A 110 -26.55 -7.32 -3.54
C TYR A 110 -27.06 -7.25 -2.09
N ARG A 111 -26.93 -6.10 -1.42
CA ARG A 111 -27.46 -5.86 -0.06
C ARG A 111 -27.15 -7.02 0.90
N ASP A 112 -28.17 -7.79 1.28
CA ASP A 112 -28.03 -8.90 2.23
C ASP A 112 -27.11 -10.01 1.74
N ASN A 113 -27.03 -10.23 0.42
CA ASN A 113 -26.14 -11.19 -0.21
C ASN A 113 -24.75 -10.61 -0.50
N ALA A 114 -24.49 -9.33 -0.16
CA ALA A 114 -23.23 -8.66 -0.41
C ALA A 114 -22.01 -9.42 0.15
N PRO A 115 -22.03 -9.98 1.38
CA PRO A 115 -20.89 -10.73 1.91
C PRO A 115 -20.38 -11.82 0.96
N ALA A 116 -21.27 -12.68 0.46
CA ALA A 116 -20.92 -13.79 -0.42
C ALA A 116 -20.39 -13.33 -1.80
N VAL A 117 -20.79 -12.15 -2.28
CA VAL A 117 -20.33 -11.59 -3.55
C VAL A 117 -19.02 -10.83 -3.36
N LEU A 118 -18.83 -10.17 -2.21
CA LEU A 118 -17.58 -9.48 -1.84
C LEU A 118 -16.38 -10.41 -1.81
N GLU A 119 -16.57 -11.68 -1.38
CA GLU A 119 -15.52 -12.71 -1.44
C GLU A 119 -14.97 -12.86 -2.87
N GLY A 120 -15.84 -12.85 -3.89
CA GLY A 120 -15.41 -12.89 -5.28
C GLY A 120 -14.57 -11.67 -5.66
N PHE A 121 -15.02 -10.48 -5.32
CA PHE A 121 -14.30 -9.23 -5.60
C PHE A 121 -12.91 -9.22 -4.94
N GLY A 122 -12.83 -9.57 -3.65
CA GLY A 122 -11.57 -9.64 -2.91
C GLY A 122 -10.62 -10.69 -3.50
N PHE A 123 -11.14 -11.87 -3.83
CA PHE A 123 -10.33 -12.94 -4.42
C PHE A 123 -9.79 -12.57 -5.81
N GLY A 124 -10.59 -11.88 -6.64
CA GLY A 124 -10.13 -11.38 -7.94
C GLY A 124 -9.00 -10.37 -7.81
N ALA A 125 -9.13 -9.43 -6.87
CA ALA A 125 -8.10 -8.45 -6.54
C ALA A 125 -6.81 -9.15 -6.07
N ALA A 126 -6.92 -10.08 -5.13
CA ALA A 126 -5.80 -10.79 -4.53
C ALA A 126 -5.06 -11.68 -5.53
N MET A 127 -5.79 -12.46 -6.32
CA MET A 127 -5.18 -13.38 -7.28
C MET A 127 -4.30 -12.63 -8.29
N LEU A 128 -4.81 -11.55 -8.87
CA LEU A 128 -4.03 -10.81 -9.87
C LEU A 128 -2.85 -10.07 -9.24
N ALA A 129 -3.07 -9.45 -8.07
CA ALA A 129 -2.03 -8.77 -7.32
C ALA A 129 -0.87 -9.71 -6.96
N MET A 130 -1.19 -10.91 -6.47
CA MET A 130 -0.19 -11.94 -6.15
C MET A 130 0.71 -12.25 -7.35
N PHE A 131 0.12 -12.53 -8.52
CA PHE A 131 0.92 -12.84 -9.71
C PHE A 131 1.73 -11.64 -10.20
N MET A 132 1.17 -10.43 -10.16
CA MET A 132 1.91 -9.22 -10.54
C MET A 132 3.05 -8.94 -9.56
N ARG A 133 2.81 -9.09 -8.25
CA ARG A 133 3.80 -8.85 -7.21
C ARG A 133 4.93 -9.87 -7.24
N VAL A 134 4.60 -11.18 -7.35
CA VAL A 134 5.60 -12.25 -7.40
C VAL A 134 6.36 -12.22 -8.72
N GLY A 135 5.67 -12.16 -9.85
CA GLY A 135 6.31 -12.15 -11.17
C GLY A 135 7.16 -10.89 -11.40
N GLY A 136 6.62 -9.72 -11.09
CA GLY A 136 7.36 -8.45 -11.17
C GLY A 136 8.54 -8.41 -10.21
N GLY A 137 8.35 -8.86 -8.96
CA GLY A 137 9.41 -8.89 -7.95
C GLY A 137 10.56 -9.85 -8.29
N ILE A 138 10.28 -11.01 -8.87
CA ILE A 138 11.31 -11.94 -9.37
C ILE A 138 12.10 -11.26 -10.49
N PHE A 139 11.42 -10.65 -11.45
CA PHE A 139 12.08 -9.95 -12.55
C PHE A 139 12.96 -8.81 -12.06
N THR A 140 12.43 -7.93 -11.17
CA THR A 140 13.18 -6.81 -10.59
C THR A 140 14.43 -7.29 -9.89
N LYS A 141 14.32 -8.27 -9.00
CA LYS A 141 15.50 -8.75 -8.26
C LYS A 141 16.50 -9.50 -9.11
N ALA A 142 16.06 -10.22 -10.12
CA ALA A 142 16.97 -10.86 -11.06
C ALA A 142 17.74 -9.84 -11.91
N ALA A 143 17.06 -8.75 -12.32
CA ALA A 143 17.68 -7.68 -13.09
C ALA A 143 18.66 -6.85 -12.25
N ASP A 144 18.27 -6.40 -11.07
CA ASP A 144 19.06 -5.64 -10.09
C ASP A 144 20.35 -6.41 -9.72
N VAL A 145 20.22 -7.64 -9.20
CA VAL A 145 21.37 -8.47 -8.83
C VAL A 145 22.24 -8.79 -10.05
N GLY A 146 21.64 -9.06 -11.21
CA GLY A 146 22.37 -9.32 -12.45
C GLY A 146 23.16 -8.10 -12.93
N ALA A 147 22.57 -6.91 -12.87
CA ALA A 147 23.24 -5.65 -13.23
C ALA A 147 24.42 -5.37 -12.29
N ASP A 148 24.24 -5.59 -10.99
CA ASP A 148 25.28 -5.39 -9.99
C ASP A 148 26.44 -6.40 -10.13
N LEU A 149 26.14 -7.66 -10.38
CA LEU A 149 27.18 -8.68 -10.59
C LEU A 149 28.04 -8.35 -11.83
N VAL A 150 27.41 -8.06 -12.96
CA VAL A 150 28.14 -7.75 -14.19
C VAL A 150 28.90 -6.42 -14.04
N GLY A 151 28.24 -5.37 -13.55
CA GLY A 151 28.84 -4.04 -13.46
C GLY A 151 29.91 -3.96 -12.37
N LYS A 152 29.51 -4.10 -11.11
CA LYS A 152 30.37 -3.83 -9.96
C LYS A 152 31.41 -4.93 -9.72
N VAL A 153 31.02 -6.21 -9.88
CA VAL A 153 31.89 -7.35 -9.53
C VAL A 153 32.77 -7.79 -10.71
N GLU A 154 32.21 -8.01 -11.89
CA GLU A 154 32.96 -8.53 -13.04
C GLU A 154 33.73 -7.42 -13.78
N GLN A 155 33.09 -6.27 -14.03
CA GLN A 155 33.66 -5.21 -14.84
C GLN A 155 34.29 -4.07 -14.03
N GLY A 156 33.99 -3.97 -12.72
CA GLY A 156 34.49 -2.89 -11.85
C GLY A 156 34.05 -1.49 -12.28
N ILE A 157 32.87 -1.37 -12.90
CA ILE A 157 32.28 -0.11 -13.32
C ILE A 157 31.23 0.36 -12.30
N PRO A 158 30.92 1.67 -12.26
CA PRO A 158 29.87 2.21 -11.38
C PRO A 158 28.51 1.58 -11.64
N GLU A 159 27.61 1.70 -10.66
CA GLU A 159 26.18 1.45 -10.83
C GLU A 159 25.62 2.33 -11.95
N ASP A 160 24.63 1.86 -12.66
CA ASP A 160 23.99 2.59 -13.77
C ASP A 160 24.94 3.06 -14.90
N ASP A 161 26.13 2.45 -15.02
CA ASP A 161 27.06 2.78 -16.09
C ASP A 161 26.47 2.41 -17.47
N PRO A 162 26.48 3.31 -18.46
CA PRO A 162 25.88 3.07 -19.79
C PRO A 162 26.54 1.90 -20.55
N ARG A 163 27.70 1.44 -20.13
CA ARG A 163 28.37 0.25 -20.70
C ARG A 163 27.74 -1.05 -20.21
N ASN A 164 26.95 -1.03 -19.15
CA ASN A 164 26.27 -2.20 -18.62
C ASN A 164 24.81 -2.26 -19.15
N PRO A 165 24.52 -3.12 -20.15
CA PRO A 165 23.15 -3.20 -20.70
C PRO A 165 22.14 -3.78 -19.70
N ALA A 166 22.58 -4.46 -18.63
CA ALA A 166 21.70 -4.99 -17.60
C ALA A 166 21.02 -3.89 -16.77
N THR A 167 21.61 -2.69 -16.69
CA THR A 167 21.00 -1.50 -16.07
C THR A 167 19.65 -1.15 -16.71
N ILE A 168 19.48 -1.38 -18.03
CA ILE A 168 18.19 -1.18 -18.68
C ILE A 168 17.14 -2.16 -18.17
N ALA A 169 17.55 -3.41 -17.94
CA ALA A 169 16.66 -4.44 -17.40
C ALA A 169 16.27 -4.11 -15.95
N ASP A 170 17.18 -3.56 -15.17
CA ASP A 170 16.96 -3.11 -13.81
C ASP A 170 15.92 -1.97 -13.74
N ASN A 171 16.10 -0.92 -14.53
CA ASN A 171 15.13 0.16 -14.69
C ASN A 171 13.73 -0.33 -15.16
N VAL A 172 13.68 -1.37 -16.00
CA VAL A 172 12.40 -2.00 -16.38
C VAL A 172 11.82 -2.76 -15.19
N GLY A 173 12.66 -3.45 -14.41
CA GLY A 173 12.30 -4.17 -13.20
C GLY A 173 11.57 -3.27 -12.19
N ASP A 174 12.12 -2.13 -11.87
CA ASP A 174 11.51 -1.14 -10.97
C ASP A 174 10.11 -0.73 -11.43
N ASN A 175 9.92 -0.50 -12.72
CA ASN A 175 8.62 -0.12 -13.25
C ASN A 175 7.59 -1.27 -13.14
N VAL A 176 7.97 -2.52 -13.40
CA VAL A 176 7.03 -3.65 -13.39
C VAL A 176 6.88 -4.29 -12.01
N GLY A 177 7.93 -4.34 -11.20
CA GLY A 177 7.92 -4.93 -9.87
C GLY A 177 7.47 -3.96 -8.79
N ASP A 178 8.13 -2.81 -8.74
CA ASP A 178 7.92 -1.84 -7.66
C ASP A 178 6.78 -0.86 -7.96
N CYS A 179 6.57 -0.41 -9.22
CA CYS A 179 5.41 0.42 -9.51
C CYS A 179 4.14 -0.40 -9.77
N ALA A 180 4.17 -1.36 -10.72
CA ALA A 180 2.97 -2.11 -11.06
C ALA A 180 2.62 -3.16 -10.01
N GLY A 181 3.61 -3.97 -9.59
CA GLY A 181 3.40 -5.06 -8.64
C GLY A 181 3.01 -4.57 -7.25
N MET A 182 3.70 -3.54 -6.71
CA MET A 182 3.38 -2.99 -5.39
C MET A 182 2.06 -2.20 -5.39
N ALA A 183 1.73 -1.47 -6.46
CA ALA A 183 0.44 -0.79 -6.54
C ALA A 183 -0.72 -1.80 -6.55
N ALA A 184 -0.59 -2.92 -7.26
CA ALA A 184 -1.57 -4.00 -7.25
C ALA A 184 -1.68 -4.68 -5.86
N ASP A 185 -0.56 -4.89 -5.16
CA ASP A 185 -0.49 -5.43 -3.81
C ASP A 185 -1.19 -4.51 -2.78
N LEU A 186 -0.96 -3.20 -2.87
CA LEU A 186 -1.66 -2.23 -2.03
C LEU A 186 -3.15 -2.14 -2.38
N PHE A 187 -3.54 -2.32 -3.65
CA PHE A 187 -4.94 -2.44 -4.04
C PHE A 187 -5.59 -3.69 -3.43
N GLU A 188 -4.91 -4.83 -3.49
CA GLU A 188 -5.35 -6.06 -2.82
C GLU A 188 -5.56 -5.83 -1.33
N SER A 189 -4.53 -5.31 -0.66
CA SER A 189 -4.58 -5.04 0.77
C SER A 189 -5.75 -4.13 1.14
N TYR A 190 -6.02 -3.11 0.34
CA TYR A 190 -7.16 -2.22 0.52
C TYR A 190 -8.50 -2.95 0.30
N ALA A 191 -8.65 -3.64 -0.83
CA ALA A 191 -9.90 -4.29 -1.21
C ALA A 191 -10.29 -5.40 -0.23
N VAL A 192 -9.33 -6.28 0.14
CA VAL A 192 -9.60 -7.41 1.04
C VAL A 192 -9.88 -6.94 2.46
N THR A 193 -9.14 -5.94 2.98
CA THR A 193 -9.45 -5.37 4.30
C THR A 193 -10.84 -4.73 4.33
N LEU A 194 -11.25 -4.05 3.26
CA LEU A 194 -12.60 -3.50 3.15
C LEU A 194 -13.64 -4.61 3.11
N VAL A 195 -13.39 -5.69 2.34
CA VAL A 195 -14.28 -6.86 2.28
C VAL A 195 -14.42 -7.48 3.66
N ALA A 196 -13.33 -7.74 4.38
CA ALA A 196 -13.34 -8.26 5.75
C ALA A 196 -14.22 -7.41 6.68
N ALA A 197 -14.03 -6.09 6.65
CA ALA A 197 -14.80 -5.17 7.48
C ALA A 197 -16.30 -5.15 7.11
N LEU A 198 -16.65 -5.31 5.84
CA LEU A 198 -18.05 -5.35 5.38
C LEU A 198 -18.73 -6.68 5.79
N VAL A 199 -18.02 -7.80 5.62
CA VAL A 199 -18.54 -9.14 5.98
C VAL A 199 -18.77 -9.23 7.50
N LEU A 200 -17.76 -8.92 8.29
CA LEU A 200 -17.86 -8.93 9.76
C LEU A 200 -18.80 -7.84 10.28
N GLY A 201 -18.86 -6.71 9.59
CA GLY A 201 -19.75 -5.61 9.91
C GLY A 201 -21.22 -5.99 9.79
N LYS A 202 -21.59 -6.76 8.75
CA LYS A 202 -22.97 -7.25 8.58
C LYS A 202 -23.41 -8.07 9.80
N SER A 203 -22.57 -8.97 10.29
CA SER A 203 -22.85 -9.79 11.46
C SER A 203 -22.88 -8.97 12.75
N SER A 204 -21.96 -8.00 12.91
CA SER A 204 -21.80 -7.24 14.16
C SER A 204 -22.77 -6.08 14.27
N PHE A 205 -22.94 -5.25 13.24
CA PHE A 205 -23.76 -4.03 13.26
C PHE A 205 -24.95 -4.07 12.29
N GLY A 206 -25.26 -5.23 11.70
CA GLY A 206 -26.35 -5.39 10.76
C GLY A 206 -26.18 -4.52 9.51
N GLU A 207 -27.23 -3.78 9.12
CA GLU A 207 -27.16 -2.89 7.95
C GLU A 207 -26.16 -1.73 8.13
N ALA A 208 -26.05 -1.20 9.33
CA ALA A 208 -25.06 -0.16 9.62
C ALA A 208 -23.63 -0.67 9.43
N GLY A 209 -23.38 -1.96 9.67
CA GLY A 209 -22.11 -2.61 9.44
C GLY A 209 -21.74 -2.84 7.98
N LEU A 210 -22.71 -2.83 7.05
CA LEU A 210 -22.46 -2.83 5.61
C LEU A 210 -22.09 -1.45 5.05
N ILE A 211 -22.41 -0.38 5.76
CA ILE A 211 -22.22 0.99 5.25
C ILE A 211 -21.07 1.70 5.97
N TYR A 212 -20.97 1.53 7.29
CA TYR A 212 -19.96 2.25 8.08
C TYR A 212 -18.52 1.98 7.62
N PRO A 213 -18.11 0.72 7.31
CA PRO A 213 -16.78 0.46 6.78
C PRO A 213 -16.49 1.12 5.41
N LEU A 214 -17.51 1.53 4.65
CA LEU A 214 -17.33 2.30 3.42
C LEU A 214 -17.11 3.80 3.71
N ILE A 215 -17.69 4.33 4.78
CA ILE A 215 -17.55 5.74 5.17
C ILE A 215 -16.10 6.05 5.58
N VAL A 216 -15.45 5.14 6.33
CA VAL A 216 -14.10 5.35 6.83
C VAL A 216 -13.08 5.54 5.70
N PRO A 217 -12.95 4.63 4.72
CA PRO A 217 -12.03 4.83 3.60
C PRO A 217 -12.48 5.92 2.62
N ALA A 218 -13.78 6.25 2.53
CA ALA A 218 -14.23 7.41 1.75
C ALA A 218 -13.67 8.73 2.33
N ILE A 219 -13.64 8.87 3.65
CA ILE A 219 -12.94 9.97 4.32
C ILE A 219 -11.45 9.91 4.01
N GLY A 220 -10.85 8.71 4.03
CA GLY A 220 -9.45 8.50 3.66
C GLY A 220 -9.09 9.01 2.27
N ILE A 221 -9.98 8.85 1.28
CA ILE A 221 -9.78 9.42 -0.07
C ILE A 221 -9.70 10.94 -0.01
N LEU A 222 -10.62 11.60 0.68
CA LEU A 222 -10.62 13.07 0.80
C LEU A 222 -9.36 13.58 1.49
N THR A 223 -8.95 12.94 2.57
CA THR A 223 -7.75 13.34 3.32
C THR A 223 -6.46 13.03 2.56
N ALA A 224 -6.43 11.96 1.76
CA ALA A 224 -5.29 11.64 0.89
C ALA A 224 -5.15 12.70 -0.23
N ILE A 225 -6.25 13.16 -0.83
CA ILE A 225 -6.21 14.26 -1.81
C ILE A 225 -5.57 15.50 -1.16
N ILE A 226 -6.03 15.87 0.03
CA ILE A 226 -5.45 17.00 0.78
C ILE A 226 -3.96 16.76 1.02
N GLY A 227 -3.59 15.57 1.52
CA GLY A 227 -2.20 15.19 1.78
C GLY A 227 -1.30 15.30 0.55
N ILE A 228 -1.74 14.76 -0.59
CA ILE A 228 -0.97 14.80 -1.83
C ILE A 228 -0.74 16.25 -2.29
N PHE A 229 -1.74 17.12 -2.17
CA PHE A 229 -1.63 18.52 -2.59
C PHE A 229 -0.78 19.37 -1.66
N ILE A 230 -0.78 19.10 -0.33
CA ILE A 230 0.05 19.83 0.63
C ILE A 230 1.51 19.35 0.66
N THR A 231 1.83 18.21 0.02
CA THR A 231 3.21 17.73 -0.09
C THR A 231 4.02 18.65 -0.95
N ARG A 232 4.82 19.47 -0.30
CA ARG A 232 5.69 20.46 -0.94
C ARG A 232 6.95 20.63 -0.10
N MET A 233 8.11 20.57 -0.74
CA MET A 233 9.37 20.95 -0.08
C MET A 233 9.37 22.43 0.27
N ARG A 234 9.74 22.73 1.50
CA ARG A 234 9.99 24.09 2.00
C ARG A 234 11.49 24.36 1.99
N SER A 235 11.89 25.62 1.93
CA SER A 235 13.29 26.01 2.01
C SER A 235 13.99 25.58 3.32
N THR A 236 13.21 25.29 4.33
CA THR A 236 13.69 24.79 5.64
C THR A 236 13.82 23.27 5.71
N ASP A 237 13.28 22.53 4.75
CA ASP A 237 13.32 21.06 4.75
C ASP A 237 14.72 20.59 4.35
N ARG A 238 15.30 19.71 5.15
CA ARG A 238 16.62 19.11 4.90
C ARG A 238 16.57 17.93 3.94
N SER A 239 15.40 17.27 3.81
CA SER A 239 15.17 16.16 2.91
C SER A 239 13.71 16.13 2.45
N ALA A 240 13.44 15.48 1.33
CA ALA A 240 12.08 15.24 0.84
C ALA A 240 11.25 14.43 1.83
N MET A 241 11.88 13.58 2.66
CA MET A 241 11.19 12.79 3.68
C MET A 241 10.44 13.65 4.70
N GLN A 242 10.96 14.84 5.04
CA GLN A 242 10.27 15.77 5.95
C GLN A 242 8.97 16.30 5.35
N ALA A 243 8.95 16.59 4.05
CA ALA A 243 7.75 17.03 3.37
C ALA A 243 6.71 15.90 3.27
N ILE A 244 7.15 14.68 2.99
CA ILE A 244 6.34 13.47 2.92
C ILE A 244 5.74 13.14 4.29
N ASN A 245 6.54 13.10 5.35
CA ASN A 245 6.08 12.84 6.71
C ASN A 245 5.04 13.86 7.16
N ARG A 246 5.26 15.14 6.89
CA ARG A 246 4.31 16.21 7.22
C ARG A 246 2.94 15.99 6.53
N SER A 247 2.95 15.57 5.29
CA SER A 247 1.73 15.24 4.54
C SER A 247 1.00 14.03 5.14
N PHE A 248 1.74 12.96 5.42
CA PHE A 248 1.19 11.75 6.01
C PHE A 248 0.52 12.03 7.37
N PHE A 249 1.24 12.67 8.30
CA PHE A 249 0.68 12.98 9.62
C PHE A 249 -0.48 13.97 9.57
N ALA A 250 -0.44 14.96 8.68
CA ALA A 250 -1.57 15.87 8.49
C ALA A 250 -2.81 15.11 8.00
N SER A 251 -2.66 14.23 7.01
CA SER A 251 -3.75 13.38 6.52
C SER A 251 -4.31 12.48 7.63
N ALA A 252 -3.44 11.85 8.42
CA ALA A 252 -3.84 10.99 9.53
C ALA A 252 -4.66 11.73 10.60
N VAL A 253 -4.22 12.93 10.99
CA VAL A 253 -4.94 13.75 11.97
C VAL A 253 -6.29 14.21 11.43
N ILE A 254 -6.35 14.70 10.18
CA ILE A 254 -7.59 15.11 9.54
C ILE A 254 -8.56 13.91 9.43
N SER A 255 -8.05 12.74 9.05
CA SER A 255 -8.83 11.49 9.00
C SER A 255 -9.43 11.15 10.37
N ALA A 256 -8.64 11.19 11.43
CA ALA A 256 -9.10 10.89 12.78
C ALA A 256 -10.28 11.81 13.21
N ILE A 257 -10.16 13.11 12.93
CA ILE A 257 -11.20 14.09 13.24
C ILE A 257 -12.46 13.82 12.42
N LEU A 258 -12.34 13.66 11.11
CA LEU A 258 -13.48 13.47 10.22
C LEU A 258 -14.18 12.12 10.45
N VAL A 259 -13.43 11.05 10.72
CA VAL A 259 -14.02 9.76 11.08
C VAL A 259 -14.73 9.84 12.42
N GLY A 260 -14.17 10.51 13.42
CA GLY A 260 -14.83 10.75 14.69
C GLY A 260 -16.20 11.47 14.50
N PHE A 261 -16.22 12.51 13.68
CA PHE A 261 -17.46 13.24 13.35
C PHE A 261 -18.47 12.34 12.59
N ALA A 262 -18.02 11.62 11.57
CA ALA A 262 -18.88 10.71 10.80
C ALA A 262 -19.45 9.58 11.68
N THR A 263 -18.64 9.01 12.56
CA THR A 263 -19.09 7.98 13.51
C THR A 263 -20.15 8.52 14.46
N TYR A 264 -19.93 9.73 14.98
CA TYR A 264 -20.88 10.37 15.89
C TYR A 264 -22.24 10.62 15.22
N THR A 265 -22.25 10.97 13.95
CA THR A 265 -23.48 11.28 13.20
C THR A 265 -24.19 10.04 12.68
N TYR A 266 -23.43 9.00 12.29
CA TYR A 266 -23.98 7.82 11.61
C TYR A 266 -24.38 6.68 12.55
N LEU A 267 -23.54 6.34 13.52
CA LEU A 267 -23.81 5.20 14.42
C LEU A 267 -24.67 5.61 15.61
N PRO A 268 -25.56 4.70 16.11
CA PRO A 268 -26.31 4.92 17.34
C PRO A 268 -25.43 4.83 18.58
N THR A 269 -25.95 5.22 19.74
CA THR A 269 -25.23 5.16 21.03
C THR A 269 -25.38 3.84 21.76
N SER A 270 -26.30 2.97 21.33
CA SER A 270 -26.59 1.67 21.94
C SER A 270 -26.71 0.59 20.88
N MET A 271 -26.20 -0.62 21.18
CA MET A 271 -26.35 -1.80 20.32
C MET A 271 -27.81 -2.17 20.05
N ASP A 272 -28.72 -1.92 21.01
CA ASP A 272 -30.15 -2.22 20.87
C ASP A 272 -30.84 -1.47 19.71
N LYS A 273 -30.21 -0.39 19.25
CA LYS A 273 -30.69 0.41 18.11
C LYS A 273 -30.14 -0.02 16.75
N LEU A 274 -29.27 -1.02 16.74
CA LEU A 274 -28.73 -1.63 15.52
C LEU A 274 -29.72 -2.72 15.06
N GLY A 275 -30.38 -2.47 13.93
CA GLY A 275 -31.27 -3.46 13.33
C GLY A 275 -30.49 -4.65 12.75
N ASN A 276 -30.99 -5.87 12.96
CA ASN A 276 -30.44 -7.11 12.38
C ASN A 276 -28.97 -7.42 12.78
N ALA A 277 -28.49 -6.93 13.91
CA ALA A 277 -27.21 -7.32 14.47
C ALA A 277 -27.31 -8.69 15.19
N ASP A 278 -26.18 -9.36 15.38
CA ASP A 278 -26.11 -10.63 16.11
C ASP A 278 -26.62 -10.45 17.55
N ALA A 279 -27.41 -11.41 18.02
CA ALA A 279 -28.01 -11.38 19.37
C ALA A 279 -26.94 -11.31 20.49
N GLN A 280 -25.80 -11.97 20.30
CA GLN A 280 -24.69 -11.92 21.27
C GLN A 280 -24.07 -10.51 21.31
N VAL A 281 -23.97 -9.84 20.17
CA VAL A 281 -23.47 -8.47 20.07
C VAL A 281 -24.41 -7.50 20.76
N ILE A 282 -25.73 -7.64 20.54
CA ILE A 282 -26.74 -6.82 21.19
C ILE A 282 -26.67 -6.99 22.72
N ALA A 283 -26.52 -8.22 23.19
CA ALA A 283 -26.43 -8.55 24.62
C ALA A 283 -25.22 -7.91 25.35
N THR A 284 -24.22 -7.41 24.62
CA THR A 284 -23.07 -6.68 25.24
C THR A 284 -23.47 -5.32 25.80
N HIS A 285 -24.58 -4.73 25.35
CA HIS A 285 -25.01 -3.37 25.68
C HIS A 285 -23.90 -2.31 25.48
N ALA A 286 -22.88 -2.63 24.69
CA ALA A 286 -21.76 -1.73 24.43
C ALA A 286 -22.16 -0.52 23.59
N ASN A 287 -21.30 0.48 23.51
CA ASN A 287 -21.53 1.66 22.69
C ASN A 287 -20.86 1.49 21.32
N PRO A 288 -21.63 1.33 20.22
CA PRO A 288 -21.08 1.15 18.87
C PRO A 288 -20.16 2.29 18.43
N ARG A 289 -20.48 3.54 18.82
CA ARG A 289 -19.64 4.71 18.50
C ARG A 289 -18.26 4.60 19.13
N ALA A 290 -18.22 4.23 20.42
CA ALA A 290 -16.97 4.12 21.15
C ALA A 290 -16.06 3.03 20.53
N ILE A 291 -16.63 1.85 20.27
CA ILE A 291 -15.89 0.74 19.62
C ILE A 291 -15.36 1.19 18.26
N ALA A 292 -16.20 1.74 17.41
CA ALA A 292 -15.82 2.13 16.06
C ALA A 292 -14.75 3.24 16.05
N ILE A 293 -14.89 4.29 16.89
CA ILE A 293 -13.89 5.36 16.98
C ILE A 293 -12.55 4.81 17.49
N ILE A 294 -12.57 4.05 18.59
CA ILE A 294 -11.33 3.54 19.18
C ILE A 294 -10.64 2.56 18.22
N ALA A 295 -11.38 1.65 17.58
CA ALA A 295 -10.84 0.73 16.60
C ALA A 295 -10.16 1.45 15.43
N VAL A 296 -10.84 2.42 14.81
CA VAL A 296 -10.28 3.21 13.71
C VAL A 296 -9.06 4.01 14.16
N LEU A 297 -9.08 4.60 15.35
CA LEU A 297 -7.93 5.31 15.92
C LEU A 297 -6.74 4.39 16.16
N ILE A 298 -6.95 3.16 16.64
CA ILE A 298 -5.90 2.15 16.77
C ILE A 298 -5.22 1.93 15.41
N GLY A 299 -5.99 1.78 14.33
CA GLY A 299 -5.44 1.61 12.97
C GLY A 299 -4.63 2.81 12.49
N ILE A 300 -5.14 4.04 12.69
CA ILE A 300 -4.41 5.27 12.32
C ILE A 300 -3.11 5.42 13.13
N VAL A 301 -3.17 5.15 14.44
CA VAL A 301 -1.99 5.20 15.32
C VAL A 301 -0.98 4.13 14.93
N LEU A 302 -1.44 2.92 14.58
CA LEU A 302 -0.57 1.84 14.11
C LEU A 302 0.16 2.23 12.82
N ALA A 303 -0.54 2.82 11.84
CA ALA A 303 0.08 3.33 10.63
C ALA A 303 1.16 4.38 10.93
N ALA A 304 0.86 5.33 11.83
CA ALA A 304 1.80 6.36 12.26
C ALA A 304 3.03 5.78 13.00
N ALA A 305 2.81 4.78 13.84
CA ALA A 305 3.88 4.11 14.57
C ALA A 305 4.82 3.34 13.64
N ILE A 306 4.27 2.61 12.66
CA ILE A 306 5.06 1.90 11.63
C ILE A 306 5.84 2.90 10.76
N GLN A 307 5.22 4.01 10.36
CA GLN A 307 5.89 5.09 9.63
C GLN A 307 7.14 5.58 10.38
N ILE A 308 6.99 5.88 11.67
CA ILE A 308 8.09 6.38 12.51
C ILE A 308 9.15 5.30 12.72
N LEU A 309 8.73 4.09 13.06
CA LEU A 309 9.63 2.97 13.35
C LEU A 309 10.47 2.62 12.13
N THR A 310 9.84 2.39 10.99
CA THR A 310 10.54 2.03 9.76
C THR A 310 11.46 3.15 9.30
N GLY A 311 10.99 4.42 9.39
CA GLY A 311 11.83 5.58 9.11
C GLY A 311 13.07 5.64 10.00
N PHE A 312 12.97 5.30 11.29
CA PHE A 312 14.12 5.24 12.19
C PHE A 312 15.17 4.21 11.73
N PHE A 313 14.73 3.04 11.24
CA PHE A 313 15.64 1.97 10.82
C PHE A 313 16.19 2.14 9.40
N THR A 314 15.60 3.00 8.56
CA THR A 314 15.93 3.07 7.12
C THR A 314 16.33 4.46 6.62
N GLU A 315 16.02 5.54 7.33
CA GLU A 315 16.33 6.90 6.88
C GLU A 315 17.80 7.22 7.05
N VAL A 316 18.41 7.83 6.02
CA VAL A 316 19.80 8.29 6.02
C VAL A 316 20.04 9.26 7.19
N GLY A 317 21.16 9.09 7.88
CA GLY A 317 21.53 9.88 9.05
C GLY A 317 20.95 9.37 10.37
N LYS A 318 20.09 8.36 10.37
CA LYS A 318 19.66 7.68 11.60
C LYS A 318 20.72 6.69 12.08
N ARG A 319 20.73 6.44 13.40
CA ARG A 319 21.74 5.61 14.03
C ARG A 319 21.85 4.20 13.40
N PRO A 320 20.77 3.43 13.19
CA PRO A 320 20.91 2.08 12.63
C PRO A 320 21.60 2.07 11.27
N VAL A 321 21.24 3.00 10.38
CA VAL A 321 21.86 3.11 9.05
C VAL A 321 23.31 3.52 9.14
N ASN A 322 23.64 4.46 10.03
CA ASN A 322 25.03 4.89 10.25
C ASN A 322 25.89 3.77 10.83
N ASP A 323 25.34 2.95 11.73
CA ASP A 323 26.06 1.81 12.33
C ASP A 323 26.37 0.73 11.26
N VAL A 324 25.41 0.42 10.38
CA VAL A 324 25.64 -0.46 9.23
C VAL A 324 26.72 0.13 8.29
N ALA A 325 26.61 1.40 7.95
CA ALA A 325 27.59 2.08 7.10
C ALA A 325 28.99 2.09 7.74
N ALA A 326 29.10 2.30 9.04
CA ALA A 326 30.38 2.25 9.76
C ALA A 326 31.02 0.86 9.76
N SER A 327 30.21 -0.20 9.77
CA SER A 327 30.70 -1.59 9.73
C SER A 327 31.37 -1.95 8.40
N SER A 328 31.13 -1.18 7.32
CA SER A 328 31.79 -1.38 6.01
C SER A 328 33.31 -1.23 6.07
N LYS A 329 33.82 -0.48 7.05
CA LYS A 329 35.26 -0.30 7.25
C LYS A 329 36.00 -1.60 7.62
N THR A 330 35.28 -2.56 8.16
CA THR A 330 35.85 -3.85 8.59
C THR A 330 35.64 -4.99 7.56
N GLY A 331 34.93 -4.71 6.48
CA GLY A 331 34.76 -5.60 5.34
C GLY A 331 33.31 -6.01 5.04
N PRO A 332 33.08 -6.74 3.93
CA PRO A 332 31.74 -7.09 3.47
C PRO A 332 30.99 -8.01 4.43
N ALA A 333 31.66 -8.96 5.09
CA ALA A 333 31.03 -9.89 6.03
C ALA A 333 30.37 -9.15 7.21
N THR A 334 31.04 -8.13 7.75
CA THR A 334 30.53 -7.33 8.86
C THR A 334 29.37 -6.43 8.45
N VAL A 335 29.36 -5.91 7.21
CA VAL A 335 28.23 -5.15 6.67
C VAL A 335 26.99 -6.04 6.53
N ILE A 336 27.16 -7.24 5.97
CA ILE A 336 26.05 -8.19 5.83
C ILE A 336 25.48 -8.55 7.20
N LEU A 337 26.35 -8.89 8.16
CA LEU A 337 25.92 -9.26 9.52
C LEU A 337 25.20 -8.10 10.23
N ALA A 338 25.74 -6.86 10.14
CA ALA A 338 25.15 -5.68 10.72
C ALA A 338 23.77 -5.37 10.09
N GLY A 339 23.66 -5.45 8.75
CA GLY A 339 22.40 -5.23 8.04
C GLY A 339 21.33 -6.25 8.41
N VAL A 340 21.68 -7.53 8.47
CA VAL A 340 20.77 -8.61 8.89
C VAL A 340 20.32 -8.41 10.34
N SER A 341 21.24 -8.05 11.24
CA SER A 341 20.93 -7.79 12.65
C SER A 341 19.93 -6.64 12.82
N VAL A 342 20.18 -5.51 12.15
CA VAL A 342 19.28 -4.36 12.15
C VAL A 342 17.91 -4.70 11.54
N GLY A 343 17.90 -5.51 10.47
CA GLY A 343 16.67 -6.00 9.85
C GLY A 343 15.82 -6.83 10.82
N PHE A 344 16.43 -7.78 11.53
CA PHE A 344 15.73 -8.58 12.54
C PHE A 344 15.23 -7.72 13.72
N GLU A 345 16.04 -6.78 14.19
CA GLU A 345 15.62 -5.86 15.25
C GLU A 345 14.39 -5.05 14.83
N SER A 346 14.38 -4.48 13.63
CA SER A 346 13.23 -3.77 13.06
C SER A 346 11.99 -4.66 12.95
N ALA A 347 12.17 -5.91 12.51
CA ALA A 347 11.07 -6.87 12.36
C ALA A 347 10.42 -7.21 13.70
N VAL A 348 11.21 -7.38 14.77
CA VAL A 348 10.70 -7.65 16.12
C VAL A 348 9.86 -6.48 16.63
N TYR A 349 10.34 -5.24 16.53
CA TYR A 349 9.57 -4.08 16.95
C TYR A 349 8.29 -3.91 16.13
N SER A 350 8.35 -4.15 14.83
CA SER A 350 7.17 -4.10 13.95
C SER A 350 6.14 -5.15 14.36
N ALA A 351 6.57 -6.38 14.63
CA ALA A 351 5.69 -7.46 15.08
C ALA A 351 5.01 -7.12 16.42
N ILE A 352 5.75 -6.54 17.37
CA ILE A 352 5.19 -6.12 18.67
C ILE A 352 4.14 -5.02 18.47
N LEU A 353 4.40 -4.02 17.62
CA LEU A 353 3.45 -2.95 17.34
C LEU A 353 2.17 -3.48 16.69
N ILE A 354 2.29 -4.37 15.70
CA ILE A 354 1.16 -4.98 15.02
C ILE A 354 0.35 -5.83 16.01
N ALA A 355 1.01 -6.69 16.80
CA ALA A 355 0.35 -7.52 17.80
C ALA A 355 -0.38 -6.67 18.86
N ALA A 356 0.22 -5.57 19.31
CA ALA A 356 -0.43 -4.65 20.24
C ALA A 356 -1.66 -3.98 19.61
N GLY A 357 -1.60 -3.60 18.34
CA GLY A 357 -2.73 -3.03 17.60
C GLY A 357 -3.88 -4.03 17.43
N VAL A 358 -3.58 -5.25 16.99
CA VAL A 358 -4.56 -6.34 16.85
C VAL A 358 -5.20 -6.67 18.20
N TYR A 359 -4.39 -6.92 19.22
CA TYR A 359 -4.88 -7.26 20.54
C TYR A 359 -5.68 -6.12 21.18
N GLY A 360 -5.23 -4.88 21.05
CA GLY A 360 -5.95 -3.70 21.52
C GLY A 360 -7.33 -3.53 20.85
N ALA A 361 -7.41 -3.77 19.55
CA ALA A 361 -8.68 -3.75 18.83
C ALA A 361 -9.58 -4.93 19.21
N PHE A 362 -9.01 -6.13 19.36
CA PHE A 362 -9.73 -7.34 19.77
C PHE A 362 -10.41 -7.18 21.13
N LEU A 363 -9.76 -6.55 22.10
CA LEU A 363 -10.32 -6.31 23.43
C LEU A 363 -11.59 -5.46 23.43
N LEU A 364 -11.83 -4.66 22.37
CA LEU A 364 -13.03 -3.81 22.25
C LEU A 364 -14.32 -4.64 22.10
N GLY A 365 -14.22 -5.91 21.71
CA GLY A 365 -15.38 -6.80 21.54
C GLY A 365 -16.03 -7.30 22.82
N GLY A 366 -15.48 -6.97 24.01
CA GLY A 366 -16.12 -7.24 25.31
C GLY A 366 -16.45 -8.72 25.56
N GLY A 367 -15.66 -9.66 25.00
CA GLY A 367 -15.86 -11.11 25.14
C GLY A 367 -16.66 -11.77 24.02
N THR A 368 -17.18 -11.00 23.05
CA THR A 368 -17.87 -11.52 21.87
C THR A 368 -16.91 -11.61 20.71
N ILE A 369 -16.64 -12.81 20.20
CA ILE A 369 -15.66 -13.05 19.11
C ILE A 369 -16.00 -12.25 17.86
N VAL A 370 -17.26 -12.29 17.40
CA VAL A 370 -17.72 -11.58 16.18
C VAL A 370 -17.44 -10.08 16.28
N LEU A 371 -17.75 -9.46 17.43
CA LEU A 371 -17.50 -8.03 17.63
C LEU A 371 -16.00 -7.72 17.77
N SER A 372 -15.23 -8.62 18.38
CA SER A 372 -13.76 -8.49 18.47
C SER A 372 -13.10 -8.52 17.11
N LEU A 373 -13.46 -9.48 16.26
CA LEU A 373 -12.94 -9.56 14.87
C LEU A 373 -13.37 -8.36 14.04
N PHE A 374 -14.62 -7.90 14.18
CA PHE A 374 -15.06 -6.68 13.52
C PHE A 374 -14.29 -5.43 13.97
N ALA A 375 -13.99 -5.32 15.27
CA ALA A 375 -13.15 -4.21 15.75
C ALA A 375 -11.73 -4.25 15.17
N VAL A 376 -11.13 -5.45 15.00
CA VAL A 376 -9.83 -5.60 14.31
C VAL A 376 -9.95 -5.19 12.84
N ALA A 377 -10.99 -5.61 12.13
CA ALA A 377 -11.23 -5.21 10.75
C ALA A 377 -11.47 -3.68 10.60
N LEU A 378 -12.15 -3.05 11.58
CA LEU A 378 -12.30 -1.59 11.64
C LEU A 378 -10.96 -0.89 11.91
N ALA A 379 -10.06 -1.47 12.71
CA ALA A 379 -8.71 -0.94 12.84
C ALA A 379 -7.96 -1.03 11.49
N GLY A 380 -8.16 -2.11 10.74
CA GLY A 380 -7.71 -2.19 9.34
C GLY A 380 -8.26 -1.05 8.49
N CYS A 381 -9.58 -0.75 8.56
CA CYS A 381 -10.17 0.40 7.88
C CYS A 381 -9.55 1.73 8.31
N GLY A 382 -9.21 1.88 9.59
CA GLY A 382 -8.48 3.05 10.10
C GLY A 382 -7.13 3.24 9.42
N LEU A 383 -6.38 2.17 9.27
CA LEU A 383 -5.12 2.16 8.54
C LEU A 383 -5.33 2.51 7.05
N LEU A 384 -6.43 2.02 6.43
CA LEU A 384 -6.78 2.33 5.03
C LEU A 384 -7.00 3.82 4.78
N THR A 385 -7.33 4.64 5.78
CA THR A 385 -7.51 6.09 5.60
C THR A 385 -6.26 6.79 5.11
N THR A 386 -5.08 6.22 5.33
CA THR A 386 -3.78 6.78 4.92
C THR A 386 -3.24 6.16 3.61
N VAL A 387 -3.88 5.11 3.08
CA VAL A 387 -3.36 4.31 1.95
C VAL A 387 -3.15 5.15 0.69
N GLY A 388 -4.00 6.13 0.39
CA GLY A 388 -3.80 6.99 -0.78
C GLY A 388 -2.46 7.75 -0.74
N VAL A 389 -2.03 8.23 0.43
CA VAL A 389 -0.72 8.85 0.63
C VAL A 389 0.39 7.79 0.64
N ILE A 390 0.14 6.62 1.20
CA ILE A 390 1.11 5.51 1.24
C ILE A 390 1.45 5.02 -0.17
N VAL A 391 0.46 4.85 -1.05
CA VAL A 391 0.70 4.50 -2.46
C VAL A 391 1.47 5.60 -3.19
N ALA A 392 1.22 6.88 -2.84
CA ALA A 392 2.01 7.99 -3.38
C ALA A 392 3.49 7.91 -2.96
N MET A 393 3.75 7.50 -1.71
CA MET A 393 5.09 7.26 -1.19
C MET A 393 5.76 6.05 -1.85
N ASP A 394 4.99 5.00 -2.07
CA ASP A 394 5.43 3.76 -2.69
C ASP A 394 5.94 3.99 -4.12
N THR A 395 5.11 4.60 -4.95
CA THR A 395 5.45 4.92 -6.34
C THR A 395 6.57 5.98 -6.46
N PHE A 396 6.74 6.85 -5.44
CA PHE A 396 7.83 7.83 -5.41
C PHE A 396 9.21 7.15 -5.45
N GLY A 397 9.39 6.02 -4.76
CA GLY A 397 10.65 5.29 -4.69
C GLY A 397 11.20 4.90 -6.07
N PRO A 398 10.52 4.02 -6.80
CA PRO A 398 10.99 3.57 -8.12
C PRO A 398 11.06 4.71 -9.16
N ILE A 399 10.27 5.77 -9.02
CA ILE A 399 10.39 6.95 -9.90
C ILE A 399 11.70 7.69 -9.63
N SER A 400 12.10 7.88 -8.37
CA SER A 400 13.34 8.58 -8.02
C SER A 400 14.58 7.74 -8.39
N ASP A 401 14.53 6.45 -8.17
CA ASP A 401 15.55 5.46 -8.53
C ASP A 401 15.80 5.47 -10.05
N ASN A 402 14.78 5.19 -10.84
CA ASN A 402 14.86 5.25 -12.29
C ASN A 402 15.27 6.62 -12.85
N ALA A 403 14.89 7.73 -12.20
CA ALA A 403 15.34 9.05 -12.61
C ALA A 403 16.85 9.23 -12.40
N GLN A 404 17.41 8.64 -11.35
CA GLN A 404 18.85 8.60 -11.13
C GLN A 404 19.54 7.77 -12.19
N GLY A 405 19.09 6.52 -12.43
CA GLY A 405 19.66 5.63 -13.43
C GLY A 405 19.64 6.26 -14.84
N ILE A 406 18.54 6.90 -15.25
CA ILE A 406 18.46 7.64 -16.53
C ILE A 406 19.48 8.77 -16.56
N ALA A 407 19.66 9.51 -15.48
CA ALA A 407 20.59 10.65 -15.43
C ALA A 407 22.05 10.19 -15.48
N GLU A 408 22.37 9.07 -14.81
CA GLU A 408 23.72 8.48 -14.83
C GLU A 408 24.05 7.90 -16.20
N MET A 409 23.14 7.13 -16.80
CA MET A 409 23.33 6.57 -18.15
C MET A 409 23.46 7.63 -19.24
N SER A 410 22.71 8.76 -19.15
CA SER A 410 22.81 9.84 -20.14
C SER A 410 24.06 10.69 -19.98
N GLY A 411 24.60 10.80 -18.76
CA GLY A 411 25.71 11.68 -18.41
C GLY A 411 25.38 13.18 -18.45
N ASP A 412 24.10 13.53 -18.66
CA ASP A 412 23.65 14.93 -18.85
C ASP A 412 23.40 15.67 -17.53
N VAL A 413 23.22 14.95 -16.41
CA VAL A 413 22.94 15.52 -15.09
C VAL A 413 24.20 15.44 -14.22
N LYS A 414 24.76 16.59 -13.85
CA LYS A 414 26.02 16.71 -13.09
C LYS A 414 25.88 17.67 -11.91
N GLY A 415 26.81 17.57 -10.97
CA GLY A 415 26.95 18.52 -9.87
C GLY A 415 25.75 18.55 -8.94
N GLU A 416 25.06 19.67 -8.86
CA GLU A 416 23.91 19.84 -7.94
C GLU A 416 22.70 18.95 -8.35
N GLY A 417 22.46 18.81 -9.65
CA GLY A 417 21.39 17.96 -10.15
C GLY A 417 21.58 16.48 -9.78
N ALA A 418 22.80 15.96 -9.91
CA ALA A 418 23.14 14.60 -9.49
C ALA A 418 22.94 14.42 -7.98
N LYS A 419 23.35 15.39 -7.14
CA LYS A 419 23.13 15.37 -5.69
C LYS A 419 21.65 15.34 -5.32
N ILE A 420 20.81 16.07 -6.07
CA ILE A 420 19.35 16.04 -5.88
C ILE A 420 18.84 14.62 -6.12
N LEU A 421 19.21 13.98 -7.22
CA LEU A 421 18.74 12.62 -7.56
C LEU A 421 19.21 11.60 -6.52
N THR A 422 20.48 11.58 -6.14
CA THR A 422 20.99 10.70 -5.07
C THR A 422 20.25 10.90 -3.74
N SER A 423 19.89 12.15 -3.40
CA SER A 423 19.10 12.41 -2.20
C SER A 423 17.66 11.91 -2.34
N LEU A 424 17.06 12.01 -3.52
CA LEU A 424 15.70 11.53 -3.78
C LEU A 424 15.63 10.00 -3.79
N ASP A 425 16.62 9.34 -4.37
CA ASP A 425 16.75 7.89 -4.36
C ASP A 425 16.86 7.36 -2.92
N ALA A 426 17.73 7.93 -2.10
CA ALA A 426 17.85 7.57 -0.69
C ALA A 426 16.53 7.72 0.09
N VAL A 427 15.73 8.76 -0.20
CA VAL A 427 14.37 8.93 0.33
C VAL A 427 13.43 7.88 -0.25
N GLY A 428 13.55 7.56 -1.52
CA GLY A 428 12.78 6.53 -2.22
C GLY A 428 12.93 5.16 -1.58
N ASN A 429 14.16 4.77 -1.24
CA ASN A 429 14.44 3.51 -0.55
C ASN A 429 13.80 3.45 0.85
N THR A 430 13.78 4.58 1.58
CA THR A 430 13.06 4.68 2.86
C THR A 430 11.55 4.57 2.67
N THR A 431 10.98 5.23 1.68
CA THR A 431 9.53 5.17 1.42
C THR A 431 9.09 3.77 0.98
N LYS A 432 9.85 3.08 0.13
CA LYS A 432 9.66 1.67 -0.23
C LYS A 432 9.62 0.77 1.02
N ALA A 433 10.52 0.97 1.97
CA ALA A 433 10.55 0.19 3.22
C ALA A 433 9.32 0.45 4.11
N ILE A 434 8.92 1.71 4.27
CA ILE A 434 7.75 2.11 5.06
C ILE A 434 6.47 1.50 4.49
N THR A 435 6.27 1.60 3.19
CA THR A 435 5.06 1.09 2.52
C THR A 435 4.95 -0.43 2.64
N LYS A 436 6.07 -1.17 2.56
CA LYS A 436 6.11 -2.61 2.83
C LYS A 436 5.72 -2.92 4.28
N GLY A 437 6.22 -2.17 5.27
CA GLY A 437 5.86 -2.34 6.68
C GLY A 437 4.36 -2.15 6.92
N ILE A 438 3.75 -1.14 6.30
CA ILE A 438 2.33 -0.86 6.41
C ILE A 438 1.49 -1.93 5.66
N ALA A 439 1.93 -2.39 4.48
CA ALA A 439 1.27 -3.47 3.76
C ALA A 439 1.23 -4.77 4.57
N ILE A 440 2.33 -5.12 5.26
CA ILE A 440 2.39 -6.28 6.17
C ILE A 440 1.41 -6.11 7.33
N ALA A 441 1.36 -4.94 7.97
CA ALA A 441 0.42 -4.68 9.06
C ALA A 441 -1.04 -4.82 8.59
N THR A 442 -1.37 -4.31 7.41
CA THR A 442 -2.70 -4.44 6.81
C THR A 442 -3.03 -5.90 6.53
N ALA A 443 -2.06 -6.68 6.01
CA ALA A 443 -2.24 -8.10 5.74
C ALA A 443 -2.52 -8.91 7.02
N VAL A 444 -1.86 -8.59 8.14
CA VAL A 444 -2.11 -9.24 9.43
C VAL A 444 -3.49 -8.88 9.97
N LEU A 445 -3.88 -7.60 9.92
CA LEU A 445 -5.21 -7.16 10.40
C LEU A 445 -6.37 -7.80 9.63
N ARG A 446 -6.17 -8.15 8.34
CA ARG A 446 -7.20 -8.80 7.52
C ARG A 446 -7.25 -10.33 7.65
N SER A 447 -6.16 -10.96 8.13
CA SER A 447 -6.07 -12.42 8.21
C SER A 447 -6.98 -13.03 9.28
N GLU A 448 -7.44 -12.24 10.24
CA GLU A 448 -8.32 -12.65 11.32
C GLU A 448 -9.72 -13.10 10.84
N GLU A 449 -10.11 -12.78 9.61
CA GLU A 449 -11.41 -13.22 9.07
C GLU A 449 -11.47 -14.71 8.71
N HIS A 450 -10.31 -15.38 8.63
CA HIS A 450 -10.20 -16.80 8.26
C HIS A 450 -10.14 -17.76 9.45
N THR A 451 -10.19 -17.24 10.67
CA THR A 451 -10.22 -18.02 11.92
C THR A 451 -11.58 -17.98 12.59
#